data_28efa0b96cfa0213eca2c0b02394f75a
#
_entry.id   28efa0b96cfa0213eca2c0b02394f75a
#
_cell.length_a   1.000
_cell.length_b   1.000
_cell.length_c   1.000
_cell.angle_alpha   90.00
_cell.angle_beta   90.00
_cell.angle_gamma   90.00
#
_symmetry.space_group_name_H-M   'P 1'
#
loop_
_entity.id
_entity.type
_entity.pdbx_description
1 polymer ?
#
loop_
_entity_poly.entity_id
_entity_poly.type
_entity_poly.pdbx_seq_one_letter_code
_entity_poly.pdbx_strand_id
1 'polypeptide(L)'
;KDLVFCILDKNLKTRTGADLINKAIPKCVPNFKVALANSYDKQKGKVDFNKQKWFASQKLDGVRCLAMVDENGQCNFYSRQGKTFDTLDTLRKEIESLGLTNVVFDGEVCIVDDNGVEDFQGIMKEIKRKNHTIVNPKYKIFDYLTLEEFDTQTSTRNLSMRLSTCIRPKLNCIEMLEQWKVESDEHFQELAELATKSNWEGLMLRKDCEYKGKRSNDLLKVKKFFDEEYVVKGIEVAVHRIIVDGLEVEEEMLSNVIIEHKGCEVRVGSGFDHEERRMYYVPDFHPDSLVGKTITVQYFEETLNQDGCHSLRFPVVKHVYEGERTT
;
A
#
# COMPACT_ATOMS: atom_id res chain seq x y z
N LYS A 1 -10.62 -36.47 -1.12
CA LYS A 1 -11.39 -35.60 -0.18
C LYS A 1 -10.59 -34.31 0.10
N ASP A 2 -9.31 -34.38 0.43
CA ASP A 2 -8.47 -33.22 0.85
C ASP A 2 -8.36 -32.14 -0.24
N LEU A 3 -8.20 -32.53 -1.51
CA LEU A 3 -8.13 -31.58 -2.61
C LEU A 3 -9.42 -30.75 -2.77
N VAL A 4 -10.58 -31.37 -2.56
CA VAL A 4 -11.88 -30.69 -2.65
C VAL A 4 -12.00 -29.63 -1.54
N PHE A 5 -11.60 -29.96 -0.32
CA PHE A 5 -11.58 -29.00 0.78
C PHE A 5 -10.59 -27.85 0.51
N CYS A 6 -9.40 -28.17 0.03
CA CYS A 6 -8.43 -27.14 -0.35
C CYS A 6 -8.95 -26.18 -1.43
N ILE A 7 -9.73 -26.70 -2.40
CA ILE A 7 -10.37 -25.87 -3.44
C ILE A 7 -11.48 -25.00 -2.84
N LEU A 8 -12.34 -25.58 -1.97
CA LEU A 8 -13.41 -24.85 -1.30
C LEU A 8 -12.86 -23.75 -0.39
N ASP A 9 -11.79 -24.04 0.34
CA ASP A 9 -11.09 -23.08 1.19
C ASP A 9 -10.22 -22.08 0.41
N LYS A 10 -10.16 -22.22 -0.93
CA LYS A 10 -9.30 -21.43 -1.82
C LYS A 10 -7.82 -21.45 -1.40
N ASN A 11 -7.38 -22.55 -0.82
CA ASN A 11 -6.02 -22.72 -0.32
C ASN A 11 -5.52 -24.13 -0.62
N LEU A 12 -4.79 -24.27 -1.72
CA LEU A 12 -4.21 -25.55 -2.13
C LEU A 12 -2.97 -25.95 -1.32
N LYS A 13 -2.47 -25.10 -0.42
CA LYS A 13 -1.26 -25.29 0.39
C LYS A 13 0.00 -25.68 -0.41
N THR A 14 0.01 -25.36 -1.71
CA THR A 14 1.09 -25.75 -2.62
C THR A 14 2.26 -24.77 -2.60
N ARG A 15 2.14 -23.62 -1.92
CA ARG A 15 3.07 -22.49 -1.96
C ARG A 15 3.39 -22.00 -3.38
N THR A 16 2.57 -22.39 -4.35
CA THR A 16 2.74 -22.07 -5.76
C THR A 16 1.81 -20.92 -6.13
N GLY A 17 2.40 -19.75 -6.40
CA GLY A 17 1.66 -18.59 -6.91
C GLY A 17 1.42 -18.64 -8.41
N ALA A 18 0.54 -17.77 -8.92
CA ALA A 18 0.21 -17.66 -10.34
C ALA A 18 1.44 -17.48 -11.24
N ASP A 19 2.45 -16.75 -10.79
CA ASP A 19 3.68 -16.54 -11.56
C ASP A 19 4.47 -17.84 -11.80
N LEU A 20 4.53 -18.72 -10.81
CA LEU A 20 5.22 -20.01 -10.96
C LEU A 20 4.43 -20.96 -11.85
N ILE A 21 3.10 -20.96 -11.73
CA ILE A 21 2.21 -21.73 -12.61
C ILE A 21 2.37 -21.24 -14.06
N ASN A 22 2.36 -19.93 -14.27
CA ASN A 22 2.48 -19.32 -15.59
C ASN A 22 3.89 -19.47 -16.21
N LYS A 23 4.93 -19.73 -15.42
CA LYS A 23 6.24 -20.14 -15.94
C LYS A 23 6.22 -21.55 -16.50
N ALA A 24 5.48 -22.45 -15.86
CA ALA A 24 5.35 -23.84 -16.31
C ALA A 24 4.35 -23.98 -17.47
N ILE A 25 3.22 -23.30 -17.37
CA ILE A 25 2.13 -23.32 -18.36
C ILE A 25 1.76 -21.86 -18.66
N PRO A 26 2.29 -21.27 -19.74
CA PRO A 26 2.05 -19.87 -20.07
C PRO A 26 0.56 -19.51 -20.15
N LYS A 27 0.17 -18.41 -19.49
CA LYS A 27 -1.21 -17.88 -19.46
C LYS A 27 -2.26 -18.82 -18.83
N CYS A 28 -1.84 -19.82 -18.05
CA CYS A 28 -2.75 -20.76 -17.37
C CYS A 28 -3.60 -20.06 -16.30
N VAL A 29 -3.00 -19.15 -15.55
CA VAL A 29 -3.70 -18.35 -14.54
C VAL A 29 -3.72 -16.90 -14.98
N PRO A 30 -4.90 -16.26 -15.11
CA PRO A 30 -4.97 -14.83 -15.39
C PRO A 30 -4.14 -14.04 -14.36
N ASN A 31 -3.18 -13.28 -14.84
CA ASN A 31 -2.29 -12.48 -13.99
C ASN A 31 -2.57 -11.00 -14.21
N PHE A 32 -3.15 -10.36 -13.20
CA PHE A 32 -3.46 -8.95 -13.22
C PHE A 32 -2.23 -8.16 -12.78
N LYS A 33 -1.56 -7.51 -13.74
CA LYS A 33 -0.27 -6.85 -13.53
C LYS A 33 -0.44 -5.34 -13.47
N VAL A 34 -0.12 -4.77 -12.32
CA VAL A 34 -0.18 -3.32 -12.10
C VAL A 34 1.16 -2.79 -11.59
N ALA A 35 1.43 -1.51 -11.86
CA ALA A 35 2.60 -0.83 -11.34
C ALA A 35 2.56 -0.77 -9.80
N LEU A 36 3.66 -1.14 -9.15
CA LEU A 36 3.81 -1.17 -7.70
C LEU A 36 5.03 -0.36 -7.26
N ALA A 37 4.87 0.41 -6.19
CA ALA A 37 5.91 1.28 -5.67
C ALA A 37 6.92 0.56 -4.76
N ASN A 38 8.19 0.96 -4.87
CA ASN A 38 9.20 0.75 -3.85
C ASN A 38 9.21 1.92 -2.85
N SER A 39 9.92 1.77 -1.70
CA SER A 39 10.15 2.88 -0.77
C SER A 39 11.20 3.82 -1.33
N TYR A 40 10.95 5.13 -1.26
CA TYR A 40 11.90 6.17 -1.65
C TYR A 40 13.18 6.08 -0.80
N ASP A 41 13.07 5.89 0.51
CA ASP A 41 14.22 5.86 1.42
C ASP A 41 15.27 4.82 1.03
N LYS A 42 14.81 3.67 0.49
CA LYS A 42 15.70 2.61 0.01
C LYS A 42 16.30 2.90 -1.37
N GLN A 43 15.81 3.90 -2.08
CA GLN A 43 16.19 4.21 -3.46
C GLN A 43 16.67 5.67 -3.65
N LYS A 44 16.64 6.50 -2.61
CA LYS A 44 16.95 7.94 -2.71
C LYS A 44 18.29 8.23 -3.41
N GLY A 45 19.31 7.44 -3.16
CA GLY A 45 20.61 7.59 -3.81
C GLY A 45 20.64 7.28 -5.32
N LYS A 46 19.52 6.78 -5.90
CA LYS A 46 19.36 6.48 -7.33
C LYS A 46 18.41 7.44 -8.04
N VAL A 47 17.79 8.35 -7.30
CA VAL A 47 16.90 9.39 -7.84
C VAL A 47 17.74 10.63 -8.07
N ASP A 48 17.71 11.16 -9.29
CA ASP A 48 18.41 12.36 -9.69
C ASP A 48 17.43 13.21 -10.51
N PHE A 49 16.89 14.24 -9.88
CA PHE A 49 15.89 15.11 -10.51
C PHE A 49 16.45 15.97 -11.64
N ASN A 50 17.77 16.18 -11.67
CA ASN A 50 18.42 16.95 -12.74
C ASN A 50 18.62 16.11 -14.01
N LYS A 51 18.79 14.79 -13.88
CA LYS A 51 19.04 13.89 -15.01
C LYS A 51 17.79 13.13 -15.47
N GLN A 52 16.78 13.03 -14.62
CA GLN A 52 15.61 12.22 -14.85
C GLN A 52 14.36 13.03 -14.56
N LYS A 53 13.37 12.95 -15.43
CA LYS A 53 12.10 13.61 -15.22
C LYS A 53 11.22 12.77 -14.29
N TRP A 54 10.81 13.38 -13.18
CA TRP A 54 9.96 12.80 -12.17
C TRP A 54 8.74 13.68 -11.92
N PHE A 55 7.64 13.03 -11.56
CA PHE A 55 6.42 13.69 -11.09
C PHE A 55 6.13 13.28 -9.68
N ALA A 56 5.79 14.24 -8.83
CA ALA A 56 5.26 14.01 -7.50
C ALA A 56 3.74 14.20 -7.49
N SER A 57 3.05 13.43 -6.69
CA SER A 57 1.63 13.62 -6.39
C SER A 57 1.33 13.27 -4.94
N GLN A 58 0.18 13.70 -4.44
CA GLN A 58 -0.33 13.22 -3.16
C GLN A 58 -0.34 11.69 -3.17
N LYS A 59 0.10 11.08 -2.09
CA LYS A 59 -0.17 9.68 -1.81
C LYS A 59 -1.54 9.58 -1.18
N LEU A 60 -2.49 9.08 -1.96
CA LEU A 60 -3.88 8.92 -1.53
C LEU A 60 -4.00 7.80 -0.50
N ASP A 61 -4.88 7.97 0.47
CA ASP A 61 -5.24 6.95 1.46
C ASP A 61 -6.62 6.36 1.13
N GLY A 62 -6.64 5.57 0.08
CA GLY A 62 -7.84 4.97 -0.48
C GLY A 62 -7.66 3.51 -0.87
N VAL A 63 -8.45 3.07 -1.83
CA VAL A 63 -8.38 1.73 -2.41
C VAL A 63 -8.00 1.83 -3.89
N ARG A 64 -6.81 1.27 -4.25
CA ARG A 64 -6.40 1.18 -5.65
C ARG A 64 -7.48 0.52 -6.48
N CYS A 65 -7.87 1.20 -7.54
CA CYS A 65 -8.90 0.76 -8.46
C CYS A 65 -8.48 0.98 -9.92
N LEU A 66 -8.64 -0.05 -10.74
CA LEU A 66 -8.53 0.06 -12.19
C LEU A 66 -9.94 0.05 -12.78
N ALA A 67 -10.29 1.10 -13.49
CA ALA A 67 -11.51 1.16 -14.28
C ALA A 67 -11.15 0.78 -15.73
N MET A 68 -11.63 -0.37 -16.17
CA MET A 68 -11.39 -0.91 -17.49
C MET A 68 -12.65 -0.78 -18.34
N VAL A 69 -12.53 -0.07 -19.43
CA VAL A 69 -13.62 0.12 -20.39
C VAL A 69 -13.35 -0.75 -21.60
N ASP A 70 -14.25 -1.64 -21.90
CA ASP A 70 -14.16 -2.59 -23.00
C ASP A 70 -14.48 -1.97 -24.39
N GLU A 71 -14.47 -2.78 -25.41
CA GLU A 71 -14.81 -2.38 -26.80
C GLU A 71 -16.25 -1.88 -26.97
N ASN A 72 -17.16 -2.29 -26.09
CA ASN A 72 -18.57 -1.89 -26.10
C ASN A 72 -18.83 -0.66 -25.22
N GLY A 73 -17.80 -0.10 -24.58
CA GLY A 73 -17.92 1.04 -23.67
C GLY A 73 -18.39 0.64 -22.26
N GLN A 74 -18.44 -0.64 -21.91
CA GLN A 74 -18.82 -1.11 -20.57
C GLN A 74 -17.63 -0.98 -19.63
N CYS A 75 -17.84 -0.35 -18.47
CA CYS A 75 -16.81 -0.14 -17.46
C CYS A 75 -16.90 -1.17 -16.34
N ASN A 76 -15.77 -1.83 -16.04
CA ASN A 76 -15.63 -2.72 -14.91
C ASN A 76 -14.47 -2.26 -14.02
N PHE A 77 -14.66 -2.43 -12.70
CA PHE A 77 -13.69 -2.00 -11.71
C PHE A 77 -12.98 -3.19 -11.07
N TYR A 78 -11.67 -3.05 -10.95
CA TYR A 78 -10.81 -4.12 -10.42
C TYR A 78 -9.85 -3.60 -9.36
N SER A 79 -9.63 -4.40 -8.34
CA SER A 79 -8.54 -4.18 -7.40
C SER A 79 -7.19 -4.44 -8.06
N ARG A 80 -6.10 -4.05 -7.40
CA ARG A 80 -4.71 -4.36 -7.84
C ARG A 80 -4.42 -5.85 -8.02
N GLN A 81 -5.29 -6.74 -7.55
CA GLN A 81 -5.18 -8.19 -7.67
C GLN A 81 -6.18 -8.78 -8.68
N GLY A 82 -6.92 -7.94 -9.41
CA GLY A 82 -7.92 -8.36 -10.38
C GLY A 82 -9.26 -8.81 -9.78
N LYS A 83 -9.51 -8.55 -8.49
CA LYS A 83 -10.84 -8.79 -7.89
C LYS A 83 -11.78 -7.65 -8.27
N THR A 84 -12.99 -7.97 -8.68
CA THR A 84 -14.02 -6.99 -9.04
C THR A 84 -14.51 -6.18 -7.84
N PHE A 85 -14.91 -4.95 -8.10
CA PHE A 85 -15.66 -4.10 -7.18
C PHE A 85 -17.06 -3.85 -7.75
N ASP A 86 -18.06 -4.32 -7.01
CA ASP A 86 -19.46 -4.26 -7.44
C ASP A 86 -20.22 -3.10 -6.78
N THR A 87 -19.52 -2.26 -6.00
CA THR A 87 -20.10 -1.16 -5.21
C THR A 87 -19.95 0.22 -5.87
N LEU A 88 -19.41 0.29 -7.10
CA LEU A 88 -18.99 1.52 -7.76
C LEU A 88 -19.89 1.94 -8.93
N ASP A 89 -21.19 1.65 -8.88
CA ASP A 89 -22.12 1.97 -9.98
C ASP A 89 -22.24 3.47 -10.26
N THR A 90 -22.04 4.32 -9.24
CA THR A 90 -22.00 5.77 -9.44
C THR A 90 -20.84 6.17 -10.37
N LEU A 91 -19.65 5.62 -10.14
CA LEU A 91 -18.48 5.86 -10.99
C LEU A 91 -18.65 5.24 -12.38
N ARG A 92 -19.27 4.05 -12.46
CA ARG A 92 -19.54 3.36 -13.72
C ARG A 92 -20.32 4.26 -14.66
N LYS A 93 -21.43 4.80 -14.20
CA LYS A 93 -22.29 5.70 -15.00
C LYS A 93 -21.55 6.93 -15.49
N GLU A 94 -20.70 7.52 -14.66
CA GLU A 94 -19.89 8.68 -15.06
C GLU A 94 -18.84 8.30 -16.12
N ILE A 95 -18.13 7.19 -15.97
CA ILE A 95 -17.10 6.75 -16.93
C ILE A 95 -17.74 6.36 -18.26
N GLU A 96 -18.82 5.59 -18.24
CA GLU A 96 -19.53 5.17 -19.46
C GLU A 96 -20.11 6.36 -20.22
N SER A 97 -20.53 7.44 -19.51
CA SER A 97 -21.00 8.67 -20.15
C SER A 97 -19.93 9.40 -20.98
N LEU A 98 -18.66 9.08 -20.80
CA LEU A 98 -17.56 9.65 -21.59
C LEU A 98 -17.49 9.07 -23.01
N GLY A 99 -18.18 7.98 -23.30
CA GLY A 99 -18.19 7.33 -24.62
C GLY A 99 -16.84 6.75 -25.04
N LEU A 100 -15.97 6.43 -24.09
CA LEU A 100 -14.66 5.86 -24.34
C LEU A 100 -14.75 4.34 -24.51
N THR A 101 -13.80 3.75 -25.25
CA THR A 101 -13.67 2.32 -25.43
C THR A 101 -12.20 1.91 -25.37
N ASN A 102 -11.93 0.67 -24.99
CA ASN A 102 -10.58 0.06 -24.97
C ASN A 102 -9.56 0.86 -24.15
N VAL A 103 -9.97 1.36 -22.98
CA VAL A 103 -9.10 2.15 -22.09
C VAL A 103 -9.09 1.63 -20.67
N VAL A 104 -8.01 1.92 -19.97
CA VAL A 104 -7.82 1.61 -18.55
C VAL A 104 -7.42 2.88 -17.83
N PHE A 105 -8.22 3.27 -16.85
CA PHE A 105 -7.85 4.28 -15.88
C PHE A 105 -7.27 3.60 -14.66
N ASP A 106 -6.11 4.05 -14.23
CA ASP A 106 -5.44 3.58 -13.04
C ASP A 106 -5.50 4.67 -11.98
N GLY A 107 -6.18 4.40 -10.88
CA GLY A 107 -6.50 5.41 -9.89
C GLY A 107 -6.72 4.83 -8.49
N GLU A 108 -7.22 5.68 -7.62
CA GLU A 108 -7.59 5.33 -6.26
C GLU A 108 -9.00 5.82 -5.95
N VAL A 109 -9.83 4.95 -5.37
CA VAL A 109 -11.16 5.31 -4.87
C VAL A 109 -11.03 5.69 -3.42
N CYS A 110 -11.49 6.90 -3.08
CA CYS A 110 -11.52 7.44 -1.73
C CYS A 110 -12.96 7.79 -1.33
N ILE A 111 -13.21 7.82 -0.04
CA ILE A 111 -14.30 8.58 0.57
C ILE A 111 -13.63 9.75 1.28
N VAL A 112 -14.19 10.91 1.14
CA VAL A 112 -13.70 12.12 1.81
C VAL A 112 -14.77 12.65 2.75
N ASP A 113 -14.35 13.18 3.89
CA ASP A 113 -15.22 13.88 4.82
C ASP A 113 -15.59 15.29 4.29
N ASP A 114 -16.38 16.05 5.06
CA ASP A 114 -16.82 17.40 4.71
C ASP A 114 -15.65 18.40 4.60
N ASN A 115 -14.49 18.08 5.14
CA ASN A 115 -13.26 18.88 5.07
C ASN A 115 -12.33 18.44 3.91
N GLY A 116 -12.73 17.40 3.16
CA GLY A 116 -11.93 16.84 2.08
C GLY A 116 -10.83 15.88 2.53
N VAL A 117 -10.83 15.46 3.81
CA VAL A 117 -9.88 14.48 4.35
C VAL A 117 -10.32 13.07 3.97
N GLU A 118 -9.37 12.25 3.55
CA GLU A 118 -9.61 10.87 3.10
C GLU A 118 -9.87 9.94 4.30
N ASP A 119 -10.99 9.19 4.23
CA ASP A 119 -11.37 8.18 5.23
C ASP A 119 -11.09 6.77 4.69
N PHE A 120 -9.88 6.26 4.99
CA PHE A 120 -9.48 4.91 4.61
C PHE A 120 -10.34 3.81 5.24
N GLN A 121 -10.74 3.96 6.49
CA GLN A 121 -11.56 2.95 7.16
C GLN A 121 -12.97 2.93 6.56
N GLY A 122 -13.52 4.08 6.26
CA GLY A 122 -14.81 4.23 5.58
C GLY A 122 -14.80 3.56 4.21
N ILE A 123 -13.84 3.86 3.35
CA ILE A 123 -13.78 3.23 2.02
C ILE A 123 -13.56 1.72 2.12
N MET A 124 -12.72 1.22 3.04
CA MET A 124 -12.49 -0.21 3.23
C MET A 124 -13.72 -0.96 3.72
N LYS A 125 -14.59 -0.30 4.49
CA LYS A 125 -15.88 -0.84 4.94
C LYS A 125 -16.88 -0.87 3.79
N GLU A 126 -17.02 0.22 3.05
CA GLU A 126 -18.04 0.37 2.00
C GLU A 126 -17.72 -0.46 0.75
N ILE A 127 -16.46 -0.52 0.30
CA ILE A 127 -16.06 -1.18 -0.95
C ILE A 127 -16.31 -2.71 -0.95
N LYS A 128 -16.41 -3.31 0.22
CA LYS A 128 -16.61 -4.77 0.41
C LYS A 128 -18.07 -5.16 0.67
N ARG A 129 -18.97 -4.19 0.82
CA ARG A 129 -20.38 -4.48 1.12
C ARG A 129 -21.03 -5.13 -0.09
N LYS A 130 -21.90 -6.13 0.18
CA LYS A 130 -22.69 -6.77 -0.86
C LYS A 130 -24.01 -6.00 -1.07
N ASN A 131 -24.52 -6.02 -2.30
CA ASN A 131 -25.79 -5.37 -2.68
C ASN A 131 -25.84 -3.89 -2.24
N HIS A 132 -24.75 -3.17 -2.47
CA HIS A 132 -24.57 -1.80 -2.04
C HIS A 132 -23.86 -0.98 -3.13
N THR A 133 -24.23 0.29 -3.26
CA THR A 133 -23.53 1.25 -4.10
C THR A 133 -23.06 2.41 -3.23
N ILE A 134 -21.79 2.75 -3.34
CA ILE A 134 -21.23 3.91 -2.63
C ILE A 134 -21.80 5.18 -3.27
N VAL A 135 -22.37 6.03 -2.43
CA VAL A 135 -23.12 7.21 -2.92
C VAL A 135 -22.20 8.30 -3.45
N ASN A 136 -21.14 8.64 -2.70
CA ASN A 136 -20.22 9.74 -3.02
C ASN A 136 -18.76 9.26 -3.06
N PRO A 137 -18.41 8.28 -3.93
CA PRO A 137 -17.03 7.88 -4.09
C PRO A 137 -16.27 8.98 -4.82
N LYS A 138 -14.99 9.18 -4.47
CA LYS A 138 -14.07 10.01 -5.26
C LYS A 138 -13.06 9.10 -5.93
N TYR A 139 -13.01 9.15 -7.26
CA TYR A 139 -12.03 8.38 -8.03
C TYR A 139 -10.97 9.33 -8.59
N LYS A 140 -9.77 9.26 -8.04
CA LYS A 140 -8.62 10.09 -8.41
C LYS A 140 -7.70 9.27 -9.33
N ILE A 141 -7.68 9.63 -10.61
CA ILE A 141 -6.94 8.93 -11.66
C ILE A 141 -5.52 9.49 -11.72
N PHE A 142 -4.51 8.64 -11.74
CA PHE A 142 -3.10 9.03 -11.82
C PHE A 142 -2.34 8.40 -13.00
N ASP A 143 -2.93 7.46 -13.74
CA ASP A 143 -2.37 6.95 -14.99
C ASP A 143 -3.49 6.53 -15.96
N TYR A 144 -3.15 6.47 -17.25
CA TYR A 144 -4.08 6.18 -18.33
C TYR A 144 -3.40 5.34 -19.41
N LEU A 145 -4.01 4.21 -19.75
CA LEU A 145 -3.50 3.24 -20.72
C LEU A 145 -4.59 2.87 -21.72
N THR A 146 -4.19 2.40 -22.89
CA THR A 146 -5.12 1.59 -23.69
C THR A 146 -5.24 0.21 -23.08
N LEU A 147 -6.34 -0.49 -23.38
CA LEU A 147 -6.53 -1.86 -22.93
C LEU A 147 -5.42 -2.79 -23.46
N GLU A 148 -4.98 -2.57 -24.73
CA GLU A 148 -3.87 -3.28 -25.33
C GLU A 148 -2.55 -3.07 -24.58
N GLU A 149 -2.19 -1.82 -24.24
CA GLU A 149 -0.99 -1.53 -23.43
C GLU A 149 -1.02 -2.21 -22.07
N PHE A 150 -2.19 -2.27 -21.46
CA PHE A 150 -2.37 -2.93 -20.16
C PHE A 150 -2.23 -4.45 -20.29
N ASP A 151 -2.87 -5.07 -21.27
CA ASP A 151 -2.89 -6.53 -21.46
C ASP A 151 -1.52 -7.07 -21.92
N THR A 152 -0.89 -6.37 -22.85
CA THR A 152 0.44 -6.77 -23.38
C THR A 152 1.58 -6.38 -22.43
N GLN A 153 1.34 -5.47 -21.48
CA GLN A 153 2.36 -4.88 -20.62
C GLN A 153 3.47 -4.15 -21.41
N THR A 154 3.12 -3.66 -22.59
CA THR A 154 4.02 -2.98 -23.50
C THR A 154 3.42 -1.63 -23.86
N SER A 155 4.09 -0.56 -23.50
CA SER A 155 3.72 0.81 -23.86
C SER A 155 4.97 1.53 -24.35
N THR A 156 4.86 2.25 -25.45
CA THR A 156 5.93 3.15 -25.96
C THR A 156 5.73 4.58 -25.44
N ARG A 157 4.61 4.84 -24.73
CA ARG A 157 4.30 6.15 -24.18
C ARG A 157 4.86 6.30 -22.78
N ASN A 158 5.62 7.35 -22.54
CA ASN A 158 5.98 7.75 -21.17
C ASN A 158 4.78 8.31 -20.40
N LEU A 159 4.92 8.52 -19.09
CA LEU A 159 3.83 8.99 -18.24
C LEU A 159 3.23 10.32 -18.72
N SER A 160 4.05 11.30 -19.07
CA SER A 160 3.58 12.60 -19.52
C SER A 160 2.77 12.51 -20.83
N MET A 161 3.13 11.60 -21.72
CA MET A 161 2.34 11.32 -22.94
C MET A 161 1.00 10.66 -22.59
N ARG A 162 1.00 9.66 -21.71
CA ARG A 162 -0.24 9.01 -21.27
C ARG A 162 -1.20 10.01 -20.62
N LEU A 163 -0.68 10.87 -19.73
CA LEU A 163 -1.49 11.89 -19.06
C LEU A 163 -1.98 13.00 -20.00
N SER A 164 -1.20 13.35 -21.03
CA SER A 164 -1.60 14.36 -22.01
C SER A 164 -2.71 13.89 -22.96
N THR A 165 -2.77 12.57 -23.22
CA THR A 165 -3.81 11.96 -24.05
C THR A 165 -5.03 11.52 -23.27
N CYS A 166 -4.97 11.54 -21.93
CA CYS A 166 -6.12 11.26 -21.08
C CYS A 166 -7.14 12.39 -21.19
N ILE A 167 -8.38 12.02 -21.44
CA ILE A 167 -9.51 12.94 -21.32
C ILE A 167 -9.58 13.37 -19.85
N ARG A 168 -9.63 14.69 -19.62
CA ARG A 168 -9.77 15.26 -18.28
C ARG A 168 -11.25 15.54 -18.01
N PRO A 169 -11.99 14.55 -17.51
CA PRO A 169 -13.40 14.76 -17.22
C PRO A 169 -13.53 15.70 -16.01
N LYS A 170 -14.37 16.69 -16.14
CA LYS A 170 -14.93 17.40 -14.99
C LYS A 170 -16.24 16.71 -14.61
N LEU A 171 -16.13 15.61 -13.91
CA LEU A 171 -17.26 14.85 -13.39
C LEU A 171 -17.35 15.03 -11.87
N ASN A 172 -18.49 14.68 -11.30
CA ASN A 172 -18.72 14.93 -9.88
C ASN A 172 -17.85 14.03 -8.98
N CYS A 173 -17.64 12.80 -9.42
CA CYS A 173 -16.95 11.78 -8.63
C CYS A 173 -15.57 11.40 -9.19
N ILE A 174 -15.19 11.88 -10.37
CA ILE A 174 -13.97 11.48 -11.07
C ILE A 174 -13.12 12.71 -11.38
N GLU A 175 -11.85 12.64 -11.00
CA GLU A 175 -10.88 13.69 -11.28
C GLU A 175 -9.51 13.11 -11.61
N MET A 176 -8.72 13.86 -12.36
CA MET A 176 -7.30 13.56 -12.55
C MET A 176 -6.52 14.03 -11.33
N LEU A 177 -5.77 13.13 -10.72
CA LEU A 177 -4.86 13.50 -9.64
C LEU A 177 -3.80 14.46 -10.16
N GLU A 178 -3.63 15.56 -9.48
CA GLU A 178 -2.58 16.53 -9.81
C GLU A 178 -1.19 15.91 -9.60
N GLN A 179 -0.32 16.11 -10.59
CA GLN A 179 1.05 15.61 -10.59
C GLN A 179 2.00 16.73 -10.97
N TRP A 180 2.87 17.11 -10.06
CA TRP A 180 3.84 18.20 -10.23
C TRP A 180 5.16 17.64 -10.73
N LYS A 181 5.71 18.24 -11.78
CA LYS A 181 7.08 17.93 -12.20
C LYS A 181 8.03 18.38 -11.11
N VAL A 182 8.88 17.46 -10.64
CA VAL A 182 9.93 17.79 -9.66
C VAL A 182 11.11 18.39 -10.41
N GLU A 183 11.45 19.63 -10.07
CA GLU A 183 12.49 20.39 -10.78
C GLU A 183 13.88 20.25 -10.13
N SER A 184 13.94 20.06 -8.81
CA SER A 184 15.17 19.93 -8.04
C SER A 184 14.93 19.19 -6.70
N ASP A 185 16.00 18.92 -5.97
CA ASP A 185 15.91 18.37 -4.61
C ASP A 185 15.21 19.35 -3.65
N GLU A 186 15.44 20.64 -3.79
CA GLU A 186 14.79 21.69 -2.98
C GLU A 186 13.28 21.69 -3.25
N HIS A 187 12.87 21.69 -4.53
CA HIS A 187 11.46 21.62 -4.89
C HIS A 187 10.80 20.32 -4.35
N PHE A 188 11.53 19.21 -4.36
CA PHE A 188 11.04 17.97 -3.75
C PHE A 188 10.81 18.11 -2.25
N GLN A 189 11.71 18.79 -1.53
CA GLN A 189 11.52 19.06 -0.10
C GLN A 189 10.33 19.98 0.17
N GLU A 190 10.10 21.00 -0.65
CA GLU A 190 8.90 21.86 -0.56
C GLU A 190 7.62 21.06 -0.70
N LEU A 191 7.56 20.11 -1.66
CA LEU A 191 6.41 19.23 -1.85
C LEU A 191 6.23 18.27 -0.66
N ALA A 192 7.33 17.79 -0.07
CA ALA A 192 7.27 16.93 1.13
C ALA A 192 6.77 17.70 2.37
N GLU A 193 7.17 18.97 2.50
CA GLU A 193 6.62 19.86 3.53
C GLU A 193 5.14 20.17 3.31
N LEU A 194 4.74 20.42 2.05
CA LEU A 194 3.34 20.61 1.69
C LEU A 194 2.52 19.37 2.09
N ALA A 195 2.98 18.17 1.76
CA ALA A 195 2.32 16.93 2.15
C ALA A 195 2.16 16.81 3.67
N THR A 196 3.16 17.26 4.42
CA THR A 196 3.11 17.31 5.89
C THR A 196 2.08 18.32 6.41
N LYS A 197 2.09 19.55 5.87
CA LYS A 197 1.18 20.63 6.28
C LYS A 197 -0.28 20.31 5.93
N SER A 198 -0.48 19.59 4.81
CA SER A 198 -1.79 19.18 4.33
C SER A 198 -2.28 17.86 4.93
N ASN A 199 -1.54 17.28 5.85
CA ASN A 199 -1.84 16.00 6.50
C ASN A 199 -2.06 14.84 5.51
N TRP A 200 -1.31 14.79 4.39
CA TRP A 200 -1.35 13.68 3.45
C TRP A 200 -0.58 12.46 3.97
N GLU A 201 -0.93 11.26 3.49
CA GLU A 201 -0.17 10.02 3.80
C GLU A 201 1.31 10.12 3.35
N GLY A 202 1.62 11.04 2.47
CA GLY A 202 2.94 11.29 1.90
C GLY A 202 2.84 11.63 0.42
N LEU A 203 3.91 11.33 -0.33
CA LEU A 203 3.96 11.55 -1.78
C LEU A 203 4.16 10.24 -2.53
N MET A 204 3.73 10.25 -3.79
CA MET A 204 4.12 9.27 -4.80
C MET A 204 5.01 9.94 -5.84
N LEU A 205 6.20 9.40 -6.06
CA LEU A 205 7.09 9.80 -7.15
C LEU A 205 6.96 8.83 -8.30
N ARG A 206 6.69 9.35 -9.50
CA ARG A 206 6.58 8.61 -10.76
C ARG A 206 7.61 9.13 -11.75
N LYS A 207 8.48 8.25 -12.21
CA LYS A 207 9.41 8.56 -13.29
C LYS A 207 8.65 8.71 -14.61
N ASP A 208 9.03 9.68 -15.44
CA ASP A 208 8.47 9.86 -16.77
C ASP A 208 9.02 8.78 -17.74
N CYS A 209 8.45 7.61 -17.65
CA CYS A 209 8.85 6.45 -18.45
C CYS A 209 7.64 5.60 -18.86
N GLU A 210 7.89 4.55 -19.63
CA GLU A 210 6.91 3.54 -20.03
C GLU A 210 6.27 2.86 -18.82
N TYR A 211 5.02 2.41 -19.00
CA TYR A 211 4.30 1.69 -17.93
C TYR A 211 4.93 0.31 -17.68
N LYS A 212 5.08 -0.03 -16.40
CA LYS A 212 5.58 -1.33 -15.96
C LYS A 212 4.63 -1.94 -14.94
N GLY A 213 3.85 -2.92 -15.33
CA GLY A 213 2.90 -3.64 -14.48
C GLY A 213 3.58 -4.56 -13.45
N LYS A 214 4.60 -4.07 -12.77
CA LYS A 214 5.34 -4.78 -11.72
C LYS A 214 5.91 -3.80 -10.70
N ARG A 215 6.47 -4.32 -9.63
CA ARG A 215 7.25 -3.50 -8.69
C ARG A 215 8.53 -3.01 -9.37
N SER A 216 8.73 -1.70 -9.35
CA SER A 216 9.90 -1.08 -9.98
C SER A 216 10.39 0.13 -9.17
N ASN A 217 11.60 0.61 -9.51
CA ASN A 217 12.15 1.84 -8.96
C ASN A 217 11.71 3.09 -9.73
N ASP A 218 10.88 2.93 -10.76
CA ASP A 218 10.30 4.04 -11.51
C ASP A 218 9.01 4.57 -10.84
N LEU A 219 8.53 3.88 -9.81
CA LEU A 219 7.43 4.29 -8.94
C LEU A 219 7.87 4.15 -7.48
N LEU A 220 7.90 5.26 -6.75
CA LEU A 220 8.37 5.30 -5.38
C LEU A 220 7.31 5.93 -4.48
N LYS A 221 7.16 5.38 -3.28
CA LYS A 221 6.35 5.96 -2.23
C LYS A 221 7.25 6.66 -1.20
N VAL A 222 6.95 7.91 -0.94
CA VAL A 222 7.54 8.74 0.10
C VAL A 222 6.52 8.80 1.21
N LYS A 223 6.81 8.16 2.34
CA LYS A 223 5.95 8.21 3.52
C LYS A 223 6.61 9.05 4.57
N LYS A 224 5.82 9.81 5.31
CA LYS A 224 6.26 10.41 6.56
C LYS A 224 6.15 9.33 7.63
N PHE A 225 7.20 9.22 8.43
CA PHE A 225 7.19 8.39 9.62
C PHE A 225 7.54 9.25 10.82
N PHE A 226 6.99 8.89 11.94
CA PHE A 226 7.35 9.42 13.25
C PHE A 226 8.19 8.36 13.95
N ASP A 227 9.24 8.78 14.60
CA ASP A 227 10.04 7.94 15.48
C ASP A 227 9.84 8.44 16.91
N GLU A 228 9.52 7.54 17.81
CA GLU A 228 9.29 7.86 19.21
C GLU A 228 9.88 6.76 20.09
N GLU A 229 10.39 7.11 21.25
CA GLU A 229 10.98 6.17 22.19
C GLU A 229 9.95 5.69 23.20
N TYR A 230 9.92 4.39 23.46
CA TYR A 230 9.00 3.74 24.38
C TYR A 230 9.75 2.75 25.27
N VAL A 231 9.29 2.61 26.49
CA VAL A 231 9.71 1.53 27.36
C VAL A 231 8.84 0.30 27.12
N VAL A 232 9.45 -0.85 26.87
CA VAL A 232 8.72 -2.11 26.73
C VAL A 232 8.10 -2.51 28.04
N LYS A 233 6.79 -2.68 28.07
CA LYS A 233 6.01 -3.07 29.24
C LYS A 233 5.81 -4.59 29.35
N GLY A 234 5.90 -5.30 28.24
CA GLY A 234 5.72 -6.74 28.18
C GLY A 234 6.04 -7.28 26.79
N ILE A 235 6.02 -8.59 26.68
CA ILE A 235 6.17 -9.29 25.41
C ILE A 235 5.03 -10.29 25.21
N GLU A 236 4.74 -10.59 23.95
CA GLU A 236 3.87 -11.69 23.54
C GLU A 236 4.68 -12.68 22.72
N VAL A 237 4.43 -13.95 22.91
CA VAL A 237 5.04 -15.05 22.18
C VAL A 237 4.00 -15.78 21.32
N ALA A 238 4.44 -16.32 20.22
CA ALA A 238 3.58 -17.14 19.36
C ALA A 238 4.42 -18.15 18.58
N VAL A 239 3.73 -19.18 18.08
CA VAL A 239 4.35 -20.17 17.17
C VAL A 239 4.48 -19.53 15.79
N HIS A 240 5.70 -19.39 15.31
CA HIS A 240 6.05 -18.94 13.97
C HIS A 240 6.41 -20.12 13.08
N ARG A 241 6.03 -20.04 11.81
CA ARG A 241 6.42 -20.99 10.78
C ARG A 241 7.60 -20.45 10.01
N ILE A 242 8.72 -21.11 10.15
CA ILE A 242 9.98 -20.75 9.50
C ILE A 242 10.44 -21.87 8.57
N ILE A 243 11.33 -21.53 7.64
CA ILE A 243 11.95 -22.51 6.75
C ILE A 243 13.40 -22.69 7.22
N VAL A 244 13.73 -23.91 7.65
CA VAL A 244 15.09 -24.32 8.00
C VAL A 244 15.46 -25.45 7.06
N ASP A 245 16.56 -25.31 6.32
CA ASP A 245 17.05 -26.29 5.35
C ASP A 245 16.00 -26.77 4.33
N GLY A 246 15.10 -25.86 3.93
CA GLY A 246 14.03 -26.15 2.98
C GLY A 246 12.79 -26.84 3.58
N LEU A 247 12.78 -27.13 4.87
CA LEU A 247 11.66 -27.71 5.61
C LEU A 247 10.94 -26.64 6.42
N GLU A 248 9.62 -26.77 6.53
CA GLU A 248 8.81 -25.92 7.41
C GLU A 248 8.92 -26.45 8.84
N VAL A 249 9.34 -25.57 9.73
CA VAL A 249 9.46 -25.84 11.16
C VAL A 249 8.58 -24.84 11.91
N GLU A 250 7.86 -25.31 12.91
CA GLU A 250 7.13 -24.48 13.86
C GLU A 250 8.01 -24.23 15.09
N GLU A 251 8.21 -22.95 15.43
CA GLU A 251 9.04 -22.55 16.56
C GLU A 251 8.35 -21.43 17.33
N GLU A 252 8.31 -21.55 18.66
CA GLU A 252 7.78 -20.50 19.53
C GLU A 252 8.86 -19.45 19.76
N MET A 253 8.52 -18.19 19.51
CA MET A 253 9.43 -17.06 19.66
C MET A 253 8.66 -15.76 19.88
N LEU A 254 9.40 -14.65 20.14
CA LEU A 254 8.81 -13.32 20.28
C LEU A 254 7.88 -12.99 19.10
N SER A 255 6.63 -12.64 19.40
CA SER A 255 5.64 -12.17 18.41
C SER A 255 5.55 -10.65 18.43
N ASN A 256 5.24 -10.06 19.57
CA ASN A 256 5.07 -8.63 19.75
C ASN A 256 5.78 -8.14 21.02
N VAL A 257 6.21 -6.89 20.99
CA VAL A 257 6.46 -6.12 22.22
C VAL A 257 5.23 -5.28 22.53
N ILE A 258 4.98 -5.07 23.81
CA ILE A 258 3.88 -4.27 24.34
C ILE A 258 4.46 -2.95 24.83
N ILE A 259 3.95 -1.84 24.33
CA ILE A 259 4.30 -0.48 24.75
C ILE A 259 3.05 0.26 25.21
N GLU A 260 3.25 1.37 25.93
CA GLU A 260 2.17 2.28 26.28
C GLU A 260 2.27 3.55 25.44
N HIS A 261 1.20 3.89 24.71
CA HIS A 261 1.10 5.11 23.93
C HIS A 261 -0.15 5.89 24.37
N LYS A 262 0.05 7.07 24.96
CA LYS A 262 -1.02 7.93 25.49
C LYS A 262 -2.01 7.20 26.42
N GLY A 263 -1.46 6.38 27.31
CA GLY A 263 -2.24 5.60 28.27
C GLY A 263 -2.92 4.35 27.69
N CYS A 264 -2.64 4.01 26.44
CA CYS A 264 -3.19 2.84 25.77
C CYS A 264 -2.10 1.82 25.45
N GLU A 265 -2.44 0.54 25.58
CA GLU A 265 -1.55 -0.55 25.23
C GLU A 265 -1.49 -0.73 23.70
N VAL A 266 -0.26 -0.74 23.14
CA VAL A 266 -0.01 -0.95 21.72
C VAL A 266 0.95 -2.11 21.53
N ARG A 267 0.59 -3.01 20.60
CA ARG A 267 1.39 -4.18 20.22
C ARG A 267 2.21 -3.86 18.99
N VAL A 268 3.52 -4.09 19.07
CA VAL A 268 4.46 -3.87 17.94
C VAL A 268 5.12 -5.19 17.58
N GLY A 269 4.72 -5.78 16.45
CA GLY A 269 5.21 -7.08 16.00
C GLY A 269 6.26 -7.03 14.89
N SER A 270 6.50 -5.85 14.31
CA SER A 270 7.46 -5.67 13.21
C SER A 270 8.76 -5.05 13.71
N GLY A 271 9.86 -5.38 13.02
CA GLY A 271 11.17 -4.80 13.27
C GLY A 271 12.21 -5.80 13.77
N PHE A 272 11.80 -6.99 14.15
CA PHE A 272 12.70 -8.07 14.59
C PHE A 272 12.86 -9.12 13.48
N ASP A 273 14.07 -9.58 13.26
CA ASP A 273 14.35 -10.77 12.47
C ASP A 273 14.15 -12.07 13.29
N HIS A 274 14.39 -13.22 12.69
CA HIS A 274 14.16 -14.50 13.36
C HIS A 274 15.17 -14.77 14.48
N GLU A 275 16.42 -14.30 14.33
CA GLU A 275 17.46 -14.49 15.36
C GLU A 275 17.18 -13.60 16.57
N GLU A 276 16.81 -12.35 16.33
CA GLU A 276 16.38 -11.42 17.37
C GLU A 276 15.14 -11.92 18.12
N ARG A 277 14.17 -12.49 17.39
CA ARG A 277 12.96 -13.07 18.02
C ARG A 277 13.28 -14.24 18.94
N ARG A 278 14.28 -15.06 18.60
CA ARG A 278 14.76 -16.14 19.48
C ARG A 278 15.53 -15.59 20.66
N MET A 279 16.42 -14.63 20.42
CA MET A 279 17.23 -14.01 21.46
C MET A 279 16.37 -13.36 22.54
N TYR A 280 15.31 -12.67 22.13
CA TYR A 280 14.41 -11.98 23.04
C TYR A 280 13.26 -12.87 23.59
N TYR A 281 13.20 -14.13 23.20
CA TYR A 281 12.31 -15.12 23.80
C TYR A 281 12.93 -15.67 25.11
N VAL A 282 12.94 -14.82 26.12
CA VAL A 282 13.53 -15.14 27.43
C VAL A 282 12.63 -14.58 28.54
N PRO A 283 12.67 -15.13 29.75
CA PRO A 283 11.92 -14.62 30.90
C PRO A 283 12.23 -13.14 31.19
N ASP A 284 11.28 -12.43 31.76
CA ASP A 284 11.38 -10.98 32.03
C ASP A 284 12.57 -10.59 32.93
N PHE A 285 12.99 -11.51 33.81
CA PHE A 285 14.14 -11.30 34.70
C PHE A 285 15.51 -11.66 34.05
N HIS A 286 15.49 -12.15 32.81
CA HIS A 286 16.72 -12.46 32.09
C HIS A 286 17.42 -11.19 31.62
N PRO A 287 18.76 -11.09 31.64
CA PRO A 287 19.51 -9.91 31.20
C PRO A 287 19.19 -9.48 29.77
N ASP A 288 18.84 -10.43 28.91
CA ASP A 288 18.48 -10.17 27.51
C ASP A 288 16.98 -9.87 27.31
N SER A 289 16.17 -9.87 28.39
CA SER A 289 14.75 -9.51 28.30
C SER A 289 14.55 -8.12 27.73
N LEU A 290 13.54 -7.96 26.90
CA LEU A 290 13.13 -6.66 26.37
C LEU A 290 12.32 -5.84 27.38
N VAL A 291 11.70 -6.47 28.36
CA VAL A 291 10.84 -5.76 29.34
C VAL A 291 11.71 -4.81 30.16
N GLY A 292 11.28 -3.54 30.19
CA GLY A 292 12.01 -2.45 30.81
C GLY A 292 13.07 -1.76 29.94
N LYS A 293 13.47 -2.35 28.80
CA LYS A 293 14.36 -1.66 27.84
C LYS A 293 13.61 -0.58 27.06
N THR A 294 14.35 0.46 26.67
CA THR A 294 13.85 1.50 25.75
C THR A 294 14.03 1.03 24.32
N ILE A 295 13.02 1.28 23.49
CA ILE A 295 13.03 1.00 22.05
C ILE A 295 12.59 2.23 21.27
N THR A 296 13.17 2.44 20.08
CA THR A 296 12.60 3.38 19.09
C THR A 296 11.57 2.65 18.26
N VAL A 297 10.34 3.16 18.25
CA VAL A 297 9.28 2.70 17.37
C VAL A 297 9.02 3.75 16.30
N GLN A 298 9.15 3.33 15.05
CA GLN A 298 8.73 4.12 13.91
C GLN A 298 7.30 3.77 13.57
N TYR A 299 6.47 4.78 13.39
CA TYR A 299 5.07 4.58 12.97
C TYR A 299 4.64 5.63 11.95
N PHE A 300 3.54 5.34 11.25
CA PHE A 300 3.04 6.21 10.19
C PHE A 300 2.17 7.32 10.74
N GLU A 301 1.19 6.99 11.57
CA GLU A 301 0.26 7.93 12.19
C GLU A 301 -0.31 7.35 13.48
N GLU A 302 -0.86 8.22 14.30
CA GLU A 302 -1.70 7.82 15.41
C GLU A 302 -3.12 7.55 14.92
N THR A 303 -3.76 6.52 15.46
CA THR A 303 -5.15 6.17 15.18
C THR A 303 -5.91 5.94 16.47
N LEU A 304 -7.23 6.00 16.40
CA LEU A 304 -8.10 5.54 17.49
C LEU A 304 -8.67 4.17 17.09
N ASN A 305 -8.63 3.23 18.03
CA ASN A 305 -9.32 1.96 17.86
C ASN A 305 -10.84 2.12 18.11
N GLN A 306 -11.61 1.03 17.96
CA GLN A 306 -13.05 1.05 18.14
C GLN A 306 -13.49 1.44 19.57
N ASP A 307 -12.61 1.26 20.55
CA ASP A 307 -12.85 1.57 21.96
C ASP A 307 -12.43 3.02 22.32
N GLY A 308 -11.99 3.80 21.32
CA GLY A 308 -11.48 5.17 21.51
C GLY A 308 -10.07 5.25 22.06
N CYS A 309 -9.34 4.12 22.12
CA CYS A 309 -7.98 4.06 22.62
C CYS A 309 -6.99 4.42 21.51
N HIS A 310 -5.96 5.21 21.84
CA HIS A 310 -4.89 5.56 20.91
C HIS A 310 -4.09 4.33 20.50
N SER A 311 -3.75 4.26 19.23
CA SER A 311 -2.93 3.21 18.64
C SER A 311 -2.01 3.78 17.56
N LEU A 312 -1.06 2.98 17.10
CA LEU A 312 -0.08 3.36 16.08
C LEU A 312 -0.34 2.58 14.79
N ARG A 313 -0.34 3.27 13.66
CA ARG A 313 -0.49 2.64 12.33
C ARG A 313 0.87 2.20 11.80
N PHE A 314 1.00 0.91 11.45
CA PHE A 314 2.23 0.29 10.96
C PHE A 314 3.45 0.48 11.87
N PRO A 315 3.35 0.22 13.18
CA PRO A 315 4.49 0.39 14.07
C PRO A 315 5.57 -0.65 13.78
N VAL A 316 6.84 -0.20 13.83
CA VAL A 316 8.03 -1.03 13.58
C VAL A 316 9.10 -0.67 14.59
N VAL A 317 9.62 -1.63 15.32
CA VAL A 317 10.82 -1.43 16.16
C VAL A 317 12.02 -1.18 15.27
N LYS A 318 12.71 -0.07 15.50
CA LYS A 318 13.89 0.34 14.71
C LYS A 318 15.17 0.11 15.47
N HIS A 319 15.13 0.26 16.78
CA HIS A 319 16.29 0.12 17.63
C HIS A 319 15.88 -0.35 19.03
N VAL A 320 16.70 -1.18 19.63
CA VAL A 320 16.62 -1.58 21.04
C VAL A 320 17.85 -1.02 21.72
N TYR A 321 17.66 -0.29 22.81
CA TYR A 321 18.76 0.31 23.56
C TYR A 321 19.19 -0.60 24.72
N GLU A 322 20.48 -0.84 24.81
CA GLU A 322 21.10 -1.50 25.94
C GLU A 322 21.46 -0.44 27.00
N GLY A 323 20.72 -0.40 28.11
CA GLY A 323 20.93 0.52 29.22
C GLY A 323 19.83 1.58 29.41
N GLU A 324 19.80 2.18 30.61
CA GLU A 324 18.85 3.25 30.94
C GLU A 324 19.16 4.52 30.13
N ARG A 325 18.14 5.00 29.40
CA ARG A 325 18.14 6.34 28.84
C ARG A 325 17.26 7.23 29.73
N THR A 326 17.85 8.29 30.27
CA THR A 326 17.07 9.41 30.82
C THR A 326 16.47 10.17 29.65
N THR A 327 15.14 10.03 29.47
CA THR A 327 14.31 10.83 28.55
C THR A 327 14.18 12.25 29.08
#